data_f32062e5a96c15f6fcf660221b734f5f
#
_entry.id   f32062e5a96c15f6fcf660221b734f5f
#
_cell.length_a   1.000
_cell.length_b   1.000
_cell.length_c   1.000
_cell.angle_alpha   90.00
_cell.angle_beta   90.00
_cell.angle_gamma   90.00
#
_symmetry.space_group_name_H-M   'P 1'
#
loop_
_entity.id
_entity.type
_entity.pdbx_description
1 polymer ?
#
loop_
_entity_poly.entity_id
_entity_poly.type
_entity_poly.pdbx_seq_one_letter_code
_entity_poly.pdbx_strand_id
1 'polypeptide(L)'
;WDTAYDRALTTPLVWGWGAHTPMELYNIYHTMPDTGTALYSPCANPIVDTYMDQALACSDLDASYELWQKAQWDGTTGVTQNGDIPWVWLVNVNHLYWVRDGLQVAEQKIHPHGHGWSIVNNVDQWSWG
;
A
#
# COMPACT_ATOMS: atom_id res chain seq x y z
N TRP A 1 -3.64 -12.21 13.53
CA TRP A 1 -4.51 -11.24 12.84
C TRP A 1 -5.43 -10.54 13.84
N ASP A 2 -6.19 -11.28 14.64
CA ASP A 2 -7.15 -10.70 15.59
C ASP A 2 -6.47 -9.70 16.54
N THR A 3 -5.31 -10.07 17.11
CA THR A 3 -4.54 -9.19 17.99
C THR A 3 -4.07 -7.92 17.28
N ALA A 4 -3.67 -8.02 16.01
CA ALA A 4 -3.28 -6.85 15.21
C ALA A 4 -4.50 -5.99 14.87
N TYR A 5 -5.60 -6.64 14.51
CA TYR A 5 -6.86 -5.96 14.20
C TYR A 5 -7.39 -5.20 15.41
N ASP A 6 -7.34 -5.81 16.58
CA ASP A 6 -7.76 -5.21 17.85
C ASP A 6 -6.73 -4.20 18.42
N ARG A 7 -5.62 -3.97 17.70
CA ARG A 7 -4.52 -3.08 18.13
C ARG A 7 -3.93 -3.43 19.50
N ALA A 8 -4.04 -4.70 19.87
CA ALA A 8 -3.52 -5.24 21.13
C ALA A 8 -2.09 -5.78 21.01
N LEU A 9 -1.37 -5.42 19.96
CA LEU A 9 0.01 -5.84 19.74
C LEU A 9 0.95 -5.22 20.77
N THR A 10 1.69 -6.08 21.44
CA THR A 10 2.80 -5.71 22.35
C THR A 10 4.16 -5.95 21.73
N THR A 11 4.20 -6.58 20.55
CA THR A 11 5.41 -6.90 19.79
C THR A 11 5.23 -6.47 18.32
N PRO A 12 6.31 -6.11 17.62
CA PRO A 12 6.24 -5.78 16.21
C PRO A 12 5.70 -6.96 15.40
N LEU A 13 4.84 -6.67 14.44
CA LEU A 13 4.35 -7.62 13.45
C LEU A 13 4.99 -7.30 12.09
N VAL A 14 5.50 -8.32 11.42
CA VAL A 14 6.06 -8.20 10.07
C VAL A 14 5.21 -8.99 9.10
N TRP A 15 4.76 -8.33 8.04
CA TRP A 15 4.08 -9.00 6.94
C TRP A 15 4.24 -8.24 5.61
N GLY A 16 3.60 -8.74 4.55
CA GLY A 16 3.58 -8.09 3.24
C GLY A 16 2.30 -7.26 3.01
N TRP A 17 2.46 -6.14 2.35
CA TRP A 17 1.38 -5.33 1.80
C TRP A 17 1.77 -4.76 0.44
N GLY A 18 0.78 -4.42 -0.37
CA GLY A 18 0.98 -3.75 -1.65
C GLY A 18 0.19 -2.45 -1.71
N ALA A 19 0.78 -1.41 -2.28
CA ALA A 19 0.11 -0.16 -2.56
C ALA A 19 0.52 0.31 -3.97
N HIS A 20 -0.45 0.38 -4.88
CA HIS A 20 -0.24 0.78 -6.27
C HIS A 20 -1.03 2.03 -6.64
N THR A 21 -1.95 2.43 -5.79
CA THR A 21 -2.79 3.61 -5.98
C THR A 21 -2.83 4.46 -4.73
N PRO A 22 -3.07 5.76 -4.84
CA PRO A 22 -3.28 6.63 -3.69
C PRO A 22 -4.43 6.16 -2.78
N MET A 23 -5.46 5.52 -3.34
CA MET A 23 -6.56 4.98 -2.54
C MET A 23 -6.11 3.84 -1.60
N GLU A 24 -5.14 3.04 -2.01
CA GLU A 24 -4.57 2.00 -1.12
C GLU A 24 -3.76 2.63 0.02
N LEU A 25 -3.05 3.73 -0.24
CA LEU A 25 -2.38 4.51 0.80
C LEU A 25 -3.40 5.15 1.76
N TYR A 26 -4.49 5.68 1.23
CA TYR A 26 -5.59 6.18 2.04
C TYR A 26 -6.11 5.11 3.00
N ASN A 27 -6.39 3.92 2.51
CA ASN A 27 -6.91 2.81 3.32
C ASN A 27 -5.94 2.35 4.43
N ILE A 28 -4.64 2.56 4.24
CA ILE A 28 -3.62 2.18 5.24
C ILE A 28 -3.40 3.28 6.28
N TYR A 29 -3.35 4.53 5.85
CA TYR A 29 -2.87 5.63 6.68
C TYR A 29 -3.94 6.58 7.20
N HIS A 30 -5.10 6.65 6.54
CA HIS A 30 -6.20 7.48 7.00
C HIS A 30 -6.83 6.91 8.27
N THR A 31 -7.23 7.78 9.17
CA THR A 31 -7.96 7.38 10.38
C THR A 31 -9.30 6.75 10.03
N MET A 32 -9.51 5.51 10.48
CA MET A 32 -10.74 4.77 10.27
C MET A 32 -11.82 5.22 11.25
N PRO A 33 -13.05 5.49 10.79
CA PRO A 33 -14.12 6.02 11.65
C PRO A 33 -14.51 5.08 12.80
N ASP A 34 -14.45 3.77 12.58
CA ASP A 34 -14.86 2.75 13.54
C ASP A 34 -13.84 2.53 14.67
N THR A 35 -12.57 2.81 14.42
CA THR A 35 -11.49 2.56 15.37
C THR A 35 -10.82 3.82 15.87
N GLY A 36 -10.98 4.94 15.16
CA GLY A 36 -10.32 6.21 15.49
C GLY A 36 -8.80 6.22 15.28
N THR A 37 -8.27 5.22 14.55
CA THR A 37 -6.83 5.11 14.24
C THR A 37 -6.62 4.60 12.83
N ALA A 38 -5.41 4.76 12.29
CA ALA A 38 -5.02 4.15 11.03
C ALA A 38 -5.03 2.62 11.08
N LEU A 39 -5.07 1.96 9.93
CA LEU A 39 -5.15 0.51 9.83
C LEU A 39 -3.99 -0.17 10.58
N TYR A 40 -4.33 -1.08 11.49
CA TYR A 40 -3.37 -1.86 12.32
C TYR A 40 -2.33 -1.02 13.06
N SER A 41 -2.63 0.23 13.33
CA SER A 41 -1.73 1.17 14.00
C SER A 41 -2.47 1.91 15.12
N PRO A 42 -1.80 2.29 16.21
CA PRO A 42 -2.38 3.18 17.22
C PRO A 42 -2.37 4.65 16.78
N CYS A 43 -1.80 4.97 15.62
CA CYS A 43 -1.65 6.34 15.16
C CYS A 43 -2.97 6.87 14.58
N ALA A 44 -3.25 8.14 14.87
CA ALA A 44 -4.27 8.95 14.24
C ALA A 44 -3.70 10.35 14.00
N ASN A 45 -3.82 10.87 12.79
CA ASN A 45 -3.26 12.17 12.46
C ASN A 45 -4.26 12.99 11.62
N PRO A 46 -5.05 13.86 12.26
CA PRO A 46 -6.07 14.65 11.55
C PRO A 46 -5.52 15.58 10.46
N ILE A 47 -4.25 15.97 10.55
CA ILE A 47 -3.61 16.79 9.50
C ILE A 47 -3.34 15.94 8.27
N VAL A 48 -2.81 14.75 8.46
CA VAL A 48 -2.60 13.76 7.38
C VAL A 48 -3.94 13.38 6.75
N ASP A 49 -4.95 13.09 7.56
CA ASP A 49 -6.31 12.79 7.08
C ASP A 49 -6.85 13.91 6.19
N THR A 50 -6.67 15.16 6.64
CA THR A 50 -7.10 16.34 5.86
C THR A 50 -6.38 16.44 4.51
N TYR A 51 -5.08 16.21 4.45
CA TYR A 51 -4.34 16.18 3.18
C TYR A 51 -4.84 15.09 2.25
N MET A 52 -5.08 13.89 2.78
CA MET A 52 -5.58 12.76 2.00
C MET A 52 -7.00 13.01 1.46
N ASP A 53 -7.90 13.54 2.29
CA ASP A 53 -9.26 13.91 1.89
C ASP A 53 -9.26 14.94 0.77
N GLN A 54 -8.45 16.00 0.93
CA GLN A 54 -8.30 17.04 -0.08
C GLN A 54 -7.70 16.48 -1.37
N ALA A 55 -6.72 15.60 -1.29
CA ALA A 55 -6.10 14.96 -2.43
C ALA A 55 -7.10 14.11 -3.25
N LEU A 56 -7.97 13.36 -2.56
CA LEU A 56 -9.03 12.58 -3.22
C LEU A 56 -10.13 13.47 -3.83
N ALA A 57 -10.43 14.61 -3.22
CA ALA A 57 -11.41 15.55 -3.72
C ALA A 57 -10.88 16.44 -4.86
N CYS A 58 -9.57 16.47 -5.08
CA CYS A 58 -8.94 17.34 -6.07
C CYS A 58 -9.15 16.79 -7.49
N SER A 59 -9.63 17.64 -8.40
CA SER A 59 -9.80 17.29 -9.81
C SER A 59 -8.54 17.49 -10.65
N ASP A 60 -7.57 18.25 -10.15
CA ASP A 60 -6.27 18.45 -10.77
C ASP A 60 -5.27 17.44 -10.21
N LEU A 61 -4.62 16.69 -11.12
CA LEU A 61 -3.74 15.58 -10.74
C LEU A 61 -2.46 16.06 -10.06
N ASP A 62 -1.86 17.14 -10.54
CA ASP A 62 -0.60 17.67 -9.99
C ASP A 62 -0.85 18.24 -8.59
N ALA A 63 -1.92 19.00 -8.42
CA ALA A 63 -2.34 19.49 -7.11
C ALA A 63 -2.68 18.35 -6.13
N SER A 64 -3.28 17.27 -6.62
CA SER A 64 -3.51 16.04 -5.82
C SER A 64 -2.18 15.43 -5.37
N TYR A 65 -1.20 15.31 -6.24
CA TYR A 65 0.11 14.77 -5.88
C TYR A 65 0.85 15.62 -4.83
N GLU A 66 0.74 16.93 -4.89
CA GLU A 66 1.30 17.81 -3.85
C GLU A 66 0.68 17.54 -2.48
N LEU A 67 -0.61 17.29 -2.43
CA LEU A 67 -1.31 16.95 -1.19
C LEU A 67 -0.90 15.56 -0.66
N TRP A 68 -0.74 14.56 -1.55
CA TRP A 68 -0.20 13.26 -1.18
C TRP A 68 1.24 13.35 -0.65
N GLN A 69 2.08 14.23 -1.21
CA GLN A 69 3.42 14.48 -0.70
C GLN A 69 3.38 15.12 0.70
N LYS A 70 2.47 16.07 0.94
CA LYS A 70 2.29 16.67 2.27
C LYS A 70 1.79 15.65 3.29
N ALA A 71 0.91 14.73 2.91
CA ALA A 71 0.49 13.63 3.79
C ALA A 71 1.66 12.72 4.18
N GLN A 72 2.65 12.54 3.29
CA GLN A 72 3.87 11.82 3.62
C GLN A 72 4.76 12.62 4.59
N TRP A 73 5.02 13.87 4.29
CA TRP A 73 5.78 14.79 5.14
C TRP A 73 5.61 16.25 4.67
N ASP A 74 5.04 17.10 5.52
CA ASP A 74 4.83 18.54 5.23
C ASP A 74 5.93 19.46 5.79
N GLY A 75 6.94 18.90 6.43
CA GLY A 75 8.00 19.62 7.16
C GLY A 75 7.81 19.62 8.68
N THR A 76 6.64 19.20 9.16
CA THR A 76 6.30 19.18 10.60
C THR A 76 5.66 17.85 11.00
N THR A 77 4.77 17.31 10.18
CA THR A 77 4.03 16.07 10.43
C THR A 77 3.87 15.25 9.15
N GLY A 78 3.52 13.99 9.29
CA GLY A 78 3.31 13.06 8.18
C GLY A 78 3.48 11.61 8.60
N VAL A 79 3.30 10.69 7.66
CA VAL A 79 3.37 9.23 7.90
C VAL A 79 4.75 8.63 7.70
N THR A 80 5.75 9.40 7.27
CA THR A 80 7.10 8.90 7.04
C THR A 80 7.93 8.81 8.33
N GLN A 81 9.18 8.41 8.18
CA GLN A 81 10.13 8.22 9.28
C GLN A 81 10.39 9.47 10.15
N ASN A 82 10.07 10.66 9.63
CA ASN A 82 10.18 11.91 10.39
C ASN A 82 8.91 12.27 11.16
N GLY A 83 7.83 11.53 10.94
CA GLY A 83 6.51 11.75 11.55
C GLY A 83 6.06 10.56 12.39
N ASP A 84 4.81 10.15 12.20
CA ASP A 84 4.13 9.16 13.06
C ASP A 84 4.61 7.72 12.88
N ILE A 85 5.17 7.38 11.73
CA ILE A 85 5.65 6.03 11.38
C ILE A 85 4.63 4.94 11.76
N PRO A 86 3.39 4.99 11.28
CA PRO A 86 2.43 3.92 11.59
C PRO A 86 2.86 2.57 11.01
N TRP A 87 3.65 2.61 9.94
CA TRP A 87 4.21 1.45 9.25
C TRP A 87 5.67 1.68 8.88
N VAL A 88 6.49 0.66 9.07
CA VAL A 88 7.89 0.67 8.64
C VAL A 88 8.06 -0.25 7.44
N TRP A 89 8.24 0.33 6.26
CA TRP A 89 8.50 -0.41 5.03
C TRP A 89 9.95 -0.88 4.99
N LEU A 90 10.16 -2.18 5.05
CA LEU A 90 11.49 -2.78 5.15
C LEU A 90 12.11 -3.05 3.78
N VAL A 91 11.36 -3.72 2.91
CA VAL A 91 11.83 -4.15 1.59
C VAL A 91 10.68 -4.22 0.59
N ASN A 92 10.99 -4.06 -0.68
CA ASN A 92 10.13 -4.47 -1.78
C ASN A 92 10.51 -5.90 -2.19
N VAL A 93 9.57 -6.82 -2.08
CA VAL A 93 9.81 -8.22 -2.41
C VAL A 93 9.58 -8.45 -3.90
N ASN A 94 10.58 -9.02 -4.57
CA ASN A 94 10.41 -9.49 -5.94
C ASN A 94 9.69 -10.85 -5.93
N HIS A 95 8.69 -10.99 -6.79
CA HIS A 95 8.06 -12.28 -7.02
C HIS A 95 8.89 -13.09 -8.00
N LEU A 96 9.35 -14.27 -7.55
CA LEU A 96 10.18 -15.16 -8.34
C LEU A 96 9.37 -16.39 -8.74
N TYR A 97 9.50 -16.78 -9.98
CA TYR A 97 8.82 -17.94 -10.55
C TYR A 97 9.83 -18.86 -11.22
N TRP A 98 9.66 -20.15 -11.03
CA TRP A 98 10.41 -21.18 -11.74
C TRP A 98 9.48 -21.79 -12.78
N VAL A 99 9.83 -21.61 -14.02
CA VAL A 99 9.06 -22.11 -15.16
C VAL A 99 9.81 -23.31 -15.72
N ARG A 100 9.06 -24.39 -16.07
CA ARG A 100 9.65 -25.57 -16.69
C ARG A 100 10.23 -25.18 -18.05
N ASP A 101 11.39 -25.75 -18.34
CA ASP A 101 12.07 -25.54 -19.61
C ASP A 101 11.15 -25.92 -20.79
N GLY A 102 11.10 -25.05 -21.80
CA GLY A 102 10.19 -25.18 -22.94
C GLY A 102 8.78 -24.61 -22.73
N LEU A 103 8.39 -24.24 -21.52
CA LEU A 103 7.12 -23.53 -21.30
C LEU A 103 7.28 -22.04 -21.58
N GLN A 104 6.53 -21.54 -22.55
CA GLN A 104 6.43 -20.13 -22.88
C GLN A 104 5.22 -19.53 -22.14
N VAL A 105 5.47 -18.66 -21.19
CA VAL A 105 4.42 -17.93 -20.48
C VAL A 105 4.06 -16.66 -21.25
N ALA A 106 2.80 -16.26 -21.17
CA ALA A 106 2.32 -15.02 -21.77
C ALA A 106 3.05 -13.80 -21.20
N GLU A 107 3.06 -12.72 -21.97
CA GLU A 107 3.58 -11.43 -21.47
C GLU A 107 2.88 -11.04 -20.17
N GLN A 108 3.67 -10.79 -19.15
CA GLN A 108 3.16 -10.46 -17.83
C GLN A 108 2.86 -8.95 -17.74
N LYS A 109 1.67 -8.64 -17.26
CA LYS A 109 1.24 -7.26 -16.99
C LYS A 109 1.22 -7.00 -15.49
N ILE A 110 1.37 -5.73 -15.12
CA ILE A 110 1.25 -5.32 -13.71
C ILE A 110 -0.16 -5.67 -13.22
N HIS A 111 -0.22 -6.46 -12.14
CA HIS A 111 -1.49 -6.77 -11.51
C HIS A 111 -2.02 -5.54 -10.76
N PRO A 112 -3.31 -5.19 -10.88
CA PRO A 112 -3.87 -4.00 -10.24
C PRO A 112 -3.66 -3.93 -8.73
N HIS A 113 -3.65 -5.08 -8.07
CA HIS A 113 -3.41 -5.16 -6.62
C HIS A 113 -1.95 -5.46 -6.25
N GLY A 114 -1.04 -5.55 -7.22
CA GLY A 114 0.38 -5.78 -6.99
C GLY A 114 0.75 -7.08 -6.28
N HIS A 115 -0.15 -8.04 -6.23
CA HIS A 115 0.07 -9.28 -5.51
C HIS A 115 0.88 -10.34 -6.27
N GLY A 116 1.54 -9.98 -7.34
CA GLY A 116 2.48 -10.88 -8.03
C GLY A 116 1.89 -12.14 -8.64
N TRP A 117 0.60 -12.25 -8.80
CA TRP A 117 -0.05 -13.42 -9.43
C TRP A 117 -0.16 -13.26 -10.94
N SER A 118 0.46 -12.25 -11.45
CA SER A 118 0.45 -11.97 -12.88
C SER A 118 0.90 -13.16 -13.72
N ILE A 119 1.75 -14.04 -13.18
CA ILE A 119 2.23 -15.19 -13.94
C ILE A 119 1.11 -16.11 -14.41
N VAL A 120 0.01 -16.22 -13.69
CA VAL A 120 -1.15 -17.04 -14.10
C VAL A 120 -2.17 -16.28 -14.94
N ASN A 121 -1.98 -14.96 -15.10
CA ASN A 121 -2.81 -14.19 -16.00
C ASN A 121 -2.52 -14.64 -17.44
N ASN A 122 -3.58 -14.74 -18.23
CA ASN A 122 -3.48 -15.16 -19.63
C ASN A 122 -2.87 -16.58 -19.81
N VAL A 123 -3.16 -17.50 -18.91
CA VAL A 123 -2.72 -18.89 -18.98
C VAL A 123 -3.20 -19.57 -20.28
N ASP A 124 -4.29 -19.10 -20.86
CA ASP A 124 -4.80 -19.49 -22.14
C ASP A 124 -3.85 -19.17 -23.32
N GLN A 125 -2.89 -18.29 -23.12
CA GLN A 125 -1.86 -17.91 -24.09
C GLN A 125 -0.52 -18.64 -23.86
N TRP A 126 -0.44 -19.48 -22.85
CA TRP A 126 0.76 -20.26 -22.61
C TRP A 126 0.93 -21.36 -23.65
N SER A 127 2.14 -21.65 -24.03
CA SER A 127 2.44 -22.67 -25.03
C SER A 127 3.72 -23.44 -24.69
N TRP A 128 3.86 -24.61 -25.30
CA TRP A 128 5.10 -25.36 -25.29
C TRP A 128 5.87 -25.05 -26.57
N GLY A 129 7.12 -24.64 -26.44
CA GLY A 129 8.06 -24.43 -27.55
C GLY A 129 8.97 -25.62 -27.78
#